data_5aac79b951f7fe77c538bc47e8443c75
#
_entry.id   5aac79b951f7fe77c538bc47e8443c75
#
_cell.length_a   1.000
_cell.length_b   1.000
_cell.length_c   1.000
_cell.angle_alpha   90.00
_cell.angle_beta   90.00
_cell.angle_gamma   90.00
#
_symmetry.space_group_name_H-M   'P 1'
#
loop_
_entity.id
_entity.type
_entity.pdbx_description
1 polymer ?
#
loop_
_entity_poly.entity_id
_entity_poly.type
_entity_poly.pdbx_seq_one_letter_code
_entity_poly.pdbx_strand_id
1 'polypeptide(L)'
;MSFVPKGVIPAVVTPMNNDESINESAFRKLLNYLIDNGVHGVFIIGSQGEFYALTKEEKIRLMEIAVEEVNGRVPVYAGTGGITTREVIELNDAAEKIGVDAVSIITPYYISPTQEELYEHYVKIAKATKLPVLLYNNPARTGGVKIDPKTVEKLAEIDNIVGIKDSSGDLTTTSDYIRRTKNKNFHVLAGRDTLILATLLYGGSGSIAATANVAPRLVASIYDYFVQGDLENAKRAQEELTPLRLAFELGTFPVVIKEALNMIGIEAGPARGPIKEMSEEKKAELRKVLQSMKLL
;
A
#
# COMPACT_ATOMS: atom_id res chain seq x y z
N MET A 1 -18.96 -0.20 15.16
CA MET A 1 -17.69 -0.91 15.40
C MET A 1 -16.58 -0.03 14.86
N SER A 2 -15.43 0.04 15.53
CA SER A 2 -14.28 0.79 15.01
C SER A 2 -13.71 0.08 13.76
N PHE A 3 -13.23 0.85 12.79
CA PHE A 3 -12.56 0.31 11.60
C PHE A 3 -11.23 -0.35 11.99
N VAL A 4 -11.01 -1.58 11.55
CA VAL A 4 -9.80 -2.36 11.85
C VAL A 4 -9.07 -2.71 10.55
N PRO A 5 -7.95 -2.03 10.22
CA PRO A 5 -7.13 -2.41 9.10
C PRO A 5 -6.37 -3.71 9.40
N LYS A 6 -6.61 -4.76 8.60
CA LYS A 6 -6.03 -6.09 8.82
C LYS A 6 -5.89 -6.90 7.53
N GLY A 7 -5.10 -7.94 7.60
CA GLY A 7 -4.91 -8.86 6.48
C GLY A 7 -3.96 -8.31 5.41
N VAL A 8 -4.03 -8.86 4.22
CA VAL A 8 -3.21 -8.45 3.08
C VAL A 8 -4.00 -7.52 2.18
N ILE A 9 -3.47 -6.31 1.98
CA ILE A 9 -4.05 -5.24 1.21
C ILE A 9 -3.07 -4.90 0.08
N PRO A 10 -3.34 -5.27 -1.20
CA PRO A 10 -2.49 -4.88 -2.31
C PRO A 10 -2.35 -3.36 -2.42
N ALA A 11 -1.11 -2.87 -2.57
CA ALA A 11 -0.85 -1.52 -3.03
C ALA A 11 -1.03 -1.49 -4.55
N VAL A 12 -2.26 -1.28 -5.01
CA VAL A 12 -2.69 -1.45 -6.40
C VAL A 12 -1.96 -0.49 -7.33
N VAL A 13 -1.43 -1.01 -8.46
CA VAL A 13 -0.90 -0.15 -9.53
C VAL A 13 -2.04 0.53 -10.27
N THR A 14 -1.75 1.67 -10.91
CA THR A 14 -2.70 2.32 -11.82
C THR A 14 -2.37 1.92 -13.26
N PRO A 15 -3.19 1.08 -13.90
CA PRO A 15 -3.00 0.75 -15.32
C PRO A 15 -3.12 1.99 -16.20
N MET A 16 -2.19 2.11 -17.17
CA MET A 16 -2.12 3.23 -18.10
C MET A 16 -2.20 2.74 -19.54
N ASN A 17 -2.78 3.56 -20.41
CA ASN A 17 -2.66 3.42 -21.86
C ASN A 17 -1.29 3.91 -22.32
N ASN A 18 -0.95 3.66 -23.59
CA ASN A 18 0.33 4.11 -24.17
C ASN A 18 0.45 5.64 -24.28
N ASP A 19 -0.66 6.37 -24.25
CA ASP A 19 -0.71 7.83 -24.20
C ASP A 19 -0.66 8.40 -22.77
N GLU A 20 -0.36 7.55 -21.79
CA GLU A 20 -0.31 7.86 -20.36
C GLU A 20 -1.67 8.22 -19.72
N SER A 21 -2.78 8.06 -20.41
CA SER A 21 -4.10 8.14 -19.80
C SER A 21 -4.41 6.91 -18.97
N ILE A 22 -5.30 7.03 -17.97
CA ILE A 22 -5.72 5.90 -17.13
C ILE A 22 -6.51 4.90 -17.96
N ASN A 23 -6.11 3.61 -17.90
CA ASN A 23 -6.88 2.52 -18.47
C ASN A 23 -7.93 2.03 -17.44
N GLU A 24 -9.09 2.68 -17.44
CA GLU A 24 -10.17 2.37 -16.48
C GLU A 24 -10.64 0.90 -16.56
N SER A 25 -10.73 0.35 -17.79
CA SER A 25 -11.15 -1.05 -17.97
C SER A 25 -10.15 -2.03 -17.37
N ALA A 26 -8.87 -1.82 -17.59
CA ALA A 26 -7.82 -2.64 -17.01
C ALA A 26 -7.76 -2.49 -15.49
N PHE A 27 -8.00 -1.27 -14.96
CA PHE A 27 -8.06 -1.04 -13.53
C PHE A 27 -9.20 -1.82 -12.85
N ARG A 28 -10.40 -1.82 -13.43
CA ARG A 28 -11.53 -2.63 -12.95
C ARG A 28 -11.21 -4.13 -12.97
N LYS A 29 -10.64 -4.63 -14.05
CA LYS A 29 -10.21 -6.04 -14.15
C LYS A 29 -9.17 -6.41 -13.10
N LEU A 30 -8.19 -5.52 -12.86
CA LEU A 30 -7.18 -5.73 -11.82
C LEU A 30 -7.79 -5.81 -10.43
N LEU A 31 -8.74 -4.91 -10.08
CA LEU A 31 -9.44 -4.94 -8.79
C LEU A 31 -10.17 -6.28 -8.59
N ASN A 32 -10.90 -6.75 -9.60
CA ASN A 32 -11.58 -8.05 -9.55
C ASN A 32 -10.59 -9.20 -9.40
N TYR A 33 -9.50 -9.22 -10.19
CA TYR A 33 -8.46 -10.23 -10.08
C TYR A 33 -7.91 -10.32 -8.65
N LEU A 34 -7.65 -9.19 -8.01
CA LEU A 34 -7.13 -9.15 -6.64
C LEU A 34 -8.15 -9.73 -5.65
N ILE A 35 -9.40 -9.27 -5.73
CA ILE A 35 -10.48 -9.70 -4.82
C ILE A 35 -10.77 -11.20 -4.98
N ASP A 36 -10.87 -11.68 -6.21
CA ASP A 36 -11.16 -13.09 -6.51
C ASP A 36 -10.02 -14.03 -6.05
N ASN A 37 -8.83 -13.48 -5.83
CA ASN A 37 -7.68 -14.20 -5.26
C ASN A 37 -7.53 -14.01 -3.73
N GLY A 38 -8.55 -13.51 -3.04
CA GLY A 38 -8.67 -13.60 -1.59
C GLY A 38 -7.92 -12.52 -0.81
N VAL A 39 -7.68 -11.34 -1.40
CA VAL A 39 -7.11 -10.21 -0.66
C VAL A 39 -8.12 -9.62 0.32
N HIS A 40 -7.65 -8.98 1.39
CA HIS A 40 -8.47 -8.50 2.50
C HIS A 40 -8.87 -7.03 2.39
N GLY A 41 -8.46 -6.35 1.34
CA GLY A 41 -8.73 -4.96 1.02
C GLY A 41 -7.99 -4.56 -0.22
N VAL A 42 -8.19 -3.35 -0.73
CA VAL A 42 -7.41 -2.77 -1.83
C VAL A 42 -6.95 -1.37 -1.46
N PHE A 43 -5.67 -1.05 -1.70
CA PHE A 43 -5.11 0.27 -1.45
C PHE A 43 -4.72 0.91 -2.79
N ILE A 44 -5.53 1.86 -3.23
CA ILE A 44 -5.37 2.60 -4.48
C ILE A 44 -4.65 3.93 -4.26
N ILE A 45 -4.11 4.51 -5.31
CA ILE A 45 -3.46 5.83 -5.29
C ILE A 45 -2.30 5.89 -4.27
N GLY A 46 -1.69 4.72 -4.01
CA GLY A 46 -0.46 4.65 -3.23
C GLY A 46 0.77 4.94 -4.09
N SER A 47 1.96 4.72 -3.53
CA SER A 47 3.21 4.88 -4.29
C SER A 47 3.25 3.97 -5.52
N GLN A 48 2.76 2.71 -5.41
CA GLN A 48 2.64 1.79 -6.56
C GLN A 48 1.60 2.28 -7.58
N GLY A 49 0.55 2.94 -7.13
CA GLY A 49 -0.47 3.55 -7.98
C GLY A 49 -0.05 4.90 -8.56
N GLU A 50 1.23 5.25 -8.48
CA GLU A 50 1.82 6.46 -9.09
C GLU A 50 1.16 7.78 -8.61
N PHE A 51 0.73 7.85 -7.32
CA PHE A 51 0.02 9.01 -6.76
C PHE A 51 0.71 10.35 -7.05
N TYR A 52 2.05 10.34 -7.14
CA TYR A 52 2.89 11.50 -7.40
C TYR A 52 2.80 12.01 -8.84
N ALA A 53 2.31 11.20 -9.76
CA ALA A 53 2.18 11.48 -11.19
C ALA A 53 0.72 11.69 -11.63
N LEU A 54 -0.25 11.52 -10.74
CA LEU A 54 -1.68 11.70 -11.00
C LEU A 54 -2.14 13.11 -10.66
N THR A 55 -3.01 13.68 -11.51
CA THR A 55 -3.72 14.92 -11.18
C THR A 55 -4.76 14.68 -10.07
N LYS A 56 -5.30 15.74 -9.49
CA LYS A 56 -6.36 15.65 -8.49
C LYS A 56 -7.62 14.99 -9.05
N GLU A 57 -7.97 15.33 -10.28
CA GLU A 57 -9.13 14.80 -10.99
C GLU A 57 -8.97 13.29 -11.26
N GLU A 58 -7.78 12.87 -11.68
CA GLU A 58 -7.46 11.45 -11.88
C GLU A 58 -7.53 10.65 -10.56
N LYS A 59 -7.05 11.22 -9.46
CA LYS A 59 -7.18 10.60 -8.13
C LYS A 59 -8.63 10.43 -7.72
N ILE A 60 -9.46 11.45 -7.91
CA ILE A 60 -10.90 11.41 -7.65
C ILE A 60 -11.56 10.32 -8.53
N ARG A 61 -11.24 10.31 -9.82
CA ARG A 61 -11.80 9.33 -10.75
C ARG A 61 -11.44 7.88 -10.37
N LEU A 62 -10.21 7.63 -9.94
CA LEU A 62 -9.79 6.30 -9.47
C LEU A 62 -10.52 5.87 -8.19
N MET A 63 -10.80 6.80 -7.27
CA MET A 63 -11.62 6.50 -6.08
C MET A 63 -13.05 6.10 -6.46
N GLU A 64 -13.69 6.86 -7.37
CA GLU A 64 -15.04 6.55 -7.87
C GLU A 64 -15.10 5.15 -8.48
N ILE A 65 -14.15 4.83 -9.41
CA ILE A 65 -14.07 3.52 -10.05
C ILE A 65 -13.87 2.42 -9.01
N ALA A 66 -12.96 2.63 -8.06
CA ALA A 66 -12.66 1.60 -7.08
C ALA A 66 -13.84 1.31 -6.15
N VAL A 67 -14.53 2.34 -5.64
CA VAL A 67 -15.70 2.16 -4.78
C VAL A 67 -16.84 1.49 -5.55
N GLU A 68 -17.08 1.92 -6.79
CA GLU A 68 -18.09 1.31 -7.67
C GLU A 68 -17.78 -0.17 -7.95
N GLU A 69 -16.55 -0.46 -8.38
CA GLU A 69 -16.15 -1.81 -8.81
C GLU A 69 -16.04 -2.78 -7.65
N VAL A 70 -15.43 -2.34 -6.53
CA VAL A 70 -15.30 -3.19 -5.33
C VAL A 70 -16.65 -3.47 -4.70
N ASN A 71 -17.57 -2.51 -4.72
CA ASN A 71 -18.97 -2.66 -4.28
C ASN A 71 -19.09 -3.36 -2.90
N GLY A 72 -18.31 -2.94 -1.93
CA GLY A 72 -18.35 -3.43 -0.55
C GLY A 72 -17.84 -4.87 -0.33
N ARG A 73 -17.25 -5.53 -1.35
CA ARG A 73 -16.69 -6.89 -1.21
C ARG A 73 -15.49 -6.93 -0.25
N VAL A 74 -14.67 -5.89 -0.28
CA VAL A 74 -13.53 -5.67 0.62
C VAL A 74 -13.38 -4.17 0.88
N PRO A 75 -12.70 -3.74 1.96
CA PRO A 75 -12.44 -2.31 2.19
C PRO A 75 -11.57 -1.67 1.10
N VAL A 76 -11.92 -0.44 0.71
CA VAL A 76 -11.16 0.43 -0.20
C VAL A 76 -10.39 1.47 0.60
N TYR A 77 -9.09 1.42 0.52
CA TYR A 77 -8.18 2.42 1.09
C TYR A 77 -7.69 3.34 -0.02
N ALA A 78 -7.74 4.65 0.18
CA ALA A 78 -7.21 5.62 -0.78
C ALA A 78 -5.96 6.34 -0.25
N GLY A 79 -4.94 6.46 -1.09
CA GLY A 79 -3.77 7.29 -0.83
C GLY A 79 -4.11 8.76 -1.06
N THR A 80 -4.23 9.53 0.00
CA THR A 80 -4.56 10.95 -0.04
C THR A 80 -3.40 11.86 0.40
N GLY A 81 -2.22 11.26 0.61
CA GLY A 81 -1.03 12.00 0.99
C GLY A 81 -0.61 13.04 -0.05
N GLY A 82 -0.06 14.15 0.43
CA GLY A 82 0.43 15.28 -0.35
C GLY A 82 1.52 16.03 0.39
N ILE A 83 2.04 17.10 -0.22
CA ILE A 83 3.10 17.91 0.39
C ILE A 83 2.54 18.84 1.48
N THR A 84 1.31 19.33 1.31
CA THR A 84 0.71 20.29 2.23
C THR A 84 -0.50 19.71 2.98
N THR A 85 -0.71 20.15 4.22
CA THR A 85 -1.88 19.78 5.02
C THR A 85 -3.20 20.11 4.30
N ARG A 86 -3.26 21.27 3.61
CA ARG A 86 -4.46 21.71 2.87
C ARG A 86 -4.81 20.77 1.73
N GLU A 87 -3.82 20.37 0.92
CA GLU A 87 -4.03 19.43 -0.20
C GLU A 87 -4.57 18.09 0.30
N VAL A 88 -4.02 17.56 1.40
CA VAL A 88 -4.47 16.30 2.02
C VAL A 88 -5.92 16.42 2.51
N ILE A 89 -6.27 17.52 3.18
CA ILE A 89 -7.64 17.77 3.66
C ILE A 89 -8.64 17.83 2.49
N GLU A 90 -8.30 18.56 1.43
CA GLU A 90 -9.15 18.66 0.23
C GLU A 90 -9.38 17.28 -0.43
N LEU A 91 -8.35 16.44 -0.49
CA LEU A 91 -8.46 15.11 -1.08
C LEU A 91 -9.22 14.13 -0.17
N ASN A 92 -9.05 14.25 1.15
CA ASN A 92 -9.84 13.50 2.12
C ASN A 92 -11.34 13.85 2.05
N ASP A 93 -11.68 15.13 1.86
CA ASP A 93 -13.05 15.57 1.69
C ASP A 93 -13.71 14.95 0.43
N ALA A 94 -12.96 14.86 -0.66
CA ALA A 94 -13.41 14.15 -1.85
C ALA A 94 -13.56 12.62 -1.59
N ALA A 95 -12.58 12.00 -0.92
CA ALA A 95 -12.62 10.59 -0.58
C ALA A 95 -13.81 10.23 0.32
N GLU A 96 -14.12 11.07 1.31
CA GLU A 96 -15.29 10.90 2.20
C GLU A 96 -16.60 10.97 1.43
N LYS A 97 -16.74 11.93 0.49
CA LYS A 97 -17.94 12.07 -0.34
C LYS A 97 -18.15 10.91 -1.31
N ILE A 98 -17.06 10.33 -1.82
CA ILE A 98 -17.11 9.18 -2.73
C ILE A 98 -17.44 7.88 -1.97
N GLY A 99 -17.09 7.80 -0.69
CA GLY A 99 -17.39 6.65 0.16
C GLY A 99 -16.26 5.62 0.22
N VAL A 100 -14.99 6.04 0.17
CA VAL A 100 -13.88 5.12 0.51
C VAL A 100 -13.93 4.77 2.00
N ASP A 101 -13.43 3.59 2.37
CA ASP A 101 -13.52 3.10 3.75
C ASP A 101 -12.43 3.68 4.67
N ALA A 102 -11.27 4.03 4.12
CA ALA A 102 -10.15 4.61 4.88
C ALA A 102 -9.19 5.38 3.96
N VAL A 103 -8.41 6.29 4.55
CA VAL A 103 -7.35 7.00 3.85
C VAL A 103 -5.99 6.63 4.42
N SER A 104 -4.96 6.60 3.55
CA SER A 104 -3.57 6.38 3.95
C SER A 104 -2.72 7.57 3.52
N ILE A 105 -2.04 8.18 4.49
CA ILE A 105 -1.40 9.47 4.33
C ILE A 105 0.11 9.33 4.57
N ILE A 106 0.87 9.41 3.48
CA ILE A 106 2.33 9.46 3.54
C ILE A 106 2.79 10.78 4.15
N THR A 107 3.94 10.77 4.84
CA THR A 107 4.54 12.01 5.35
C THR A 107 4.77 13.02 4.23
N PRO A 108 4.70 14.32 4.51
CA PRO A 108 5.18 15.33 3.56
C PRO A 108 6.59 15.01 3.08
N TYR A 109 6.89 15.36 1.85
CA TYR A 109 8.16 15.09 1.18
C TYR A 109 8.65 16.36 0.48
N TYR A 110 9.91 16.37 -0.01
CA TYR A 110 10.65 17.48 -0.57
C TYR A 110 11.25 18.40 0.52
N ILE A 111 10.45 19.01 1.39
CA ILE A 111 10.93 19.71 2.58
C ILE A 111 10.62 18.85 3.80
N SER A 112 11.65 18.56 4.60
CA SER A 112 11.52 17.66 5.75
C SER A 112 10.96 18.41 6.97
N PRO A 113 9.74 18.12 7.42
CA PRO A 113 9.18 18.68 8.65
C PRO A 113 9.83 18.06 9.91
N THR A 114 9.80 18.80 11.01
CA THR A 114 10.11 18.27 12.34
C THR A 114 9.04 17.31 12.84
N GLN A 115 9.32 16.55 13.92
CA GLN A 115 8.34 15.66 14.52
C GLN A 115 7.12 16.39 15.09
N GLU A 116 7.29 17.60 15.59
CA GLU A 116 6.21 18.44 16.07
C GLU A 116 5.31 18.92 14.92
N GLU A 117 5.90 19.39 13.83
CA GLU A 117 5.16 19.75 12.62
C GLU A 117 4.44 18.56 11.99
N LEU A 118 5.03 17.35 11.98
CA LEU A 118 4.37 16.12 11.57
C LEU A 118 3.17 15.80 12.46
N TYR A 119 3.34 15.90 13.77
CA TYR A 119 2.25 15.70 14.72
C TYR A 119 1.09 16.66 14.45
N GLU A 120 1.37 17.97 14.34
CA GLU A 120 0.34 18.98 14.03
C GLU A 120 -0.33 18.74 12.67
N HIS A 121 0.45 18.35 11.65
CA HIS A 121 -0.06 18.00 10.33
C HIS A 121 -1.14 16.91 10.42
N TYR A 122 -0.83 15.78 11.06
CA TYR A 122 -1.77 14.66 11.19
C TYR A 122 -2.95 14.99 12.10
N VAL A 123 -2.75 15.76 13.18
CA VAL A 123 -3.85 16.24 14.04
C VAL A 123 -4.84 17.11 13.27
N LYS A 124 -4.35 18.05 12.44
CA LYS A 124 -5.21 18.91 11.62
C LYS A 124 -6.00 18.11 10.59
N ILE A 125 -5.34 17.13 9.97
CA ILE A 125 -5.99 16.24 8.99
C ILE A 125 -7.07 15.37 9.66
N ALA A 126 -6.73 14.71 10.78
CA ALA A 126 -7.67 13.86 11.50
C ALA A 126 -8.91 14.60 11.98
N LYS A 127 -8.77 15.86 12.39
CA LYS A 127 -9.90 16.72 12.77
C LYS A 127 -10.80 17.13 11.61
N ALA A 128 -10.28 17.09 10.38
CA ALA A 128 -10.99 17.55 9.19
C ALA A 128 -11.73 16.44 8.43
N THR A 129 -11.63 15.18 8.85
CA THR A 129 -12.32 14.05 8.22
C THR A 129 -12.90 13.10 9.26
N LYS A 130 -13.97 12.39 8.88
CA LYS A 130 -14.53 11.28 9.65
C LYS A 130 -13.93 9.93 9.26
N LEU A 131 -13.18 9.87 8.16
CA LEU A 131 -12.59 8.64 7.69
C LEU A 131 -11.52 8.13 8.66
N PRO A 132 -11.37 6.81 8.79
CA PRO A 132 -10.21 6.19 9.41
C PRO A 132 -8.93 6.61 8.66
N VAL A 133 -7.93 7.05 9.41
CA VAL A 133 -6.64 7.52 8.88
C VAL A 133 -5.55 6.52 9.22
N LEU A 134 -4.85 6.02 8.19
CA LEU A 134 -3.61 5.29 8.34
C LEU A 134 -2.43 6.24 8.07
N LEU A 135 -1.52 6.33 9.02
CA LEU A 135 -0.23 6.97 8.80
C LEU A 135 0.58 6.12 7.80
N TYR A 136 1.41 6.75 6.99
CA TYR A 136 2.30 6.02 6.09
C TYR A 136 3.75 6.49 6.25
N ASN A 137 4.59 5.62 6.81
CA ASN A 137 6.02 5.83 7.01
C ASN A 137 6.82 5.18 5.88
N ASN A 138 7.50 6.00 5.06
CA ASN A 138 8.36 5.52 3.97
C ASN A 138 9.57 6.43 3.76
N PRO A 139 10.56 6.43 4.67
CA PRO A 139 11.71 7.33 4.61
C PRO A 139 12.47 7.28 3.29
N ALA A 140 12.57 6.11 2.67
CA ALA A 140 13.27 5.94 1.39
C ALA A 140 12.63 6.71 0.22
N ARG A 141 11.37 7.12 0.33
CA ARG A 141 10.61 7.83 -0.72
C ARG A 141 10.28 9.28 -0.35
N THR A 142 10.52 9.68 0.89
CA THR A 142 10.17 11.00 1.41
C THR A 142 11.39 11.83 1.84
N GLY A 143 12.55 11.58 1.20
CA GLY A 143 13.78 12.33 1.54
C GLY A 143 14.30 12.09 2.96
N GLY A 144 14.04 10.91 3.52
CA GLY A 144 14.46 10.55 4.88
C GLY A 144 13.44 10.90 5.97
N VAL A 145 12.33 11.56 5.62
CA VAL A 145 11.28 11.89 6.60
C VAL A 145 10.66 10.61 7.15
N LYS A 146 10.76 10.41 8.45
CA LYS A 146 10.16 9.30 9.20
C LYS A 146 9.25 9.81 10.30
N ILE A 147 8.29 9.02 10.71
CA ILE A 147 7.47 9.29 11.89
C ILE A 147 8.10 8.54 13.07
N ASP A 148 8.62 9.26 14.05
CA ASP A 148 9.26 8.63 15.19
C ASP A 148 8.24 7.84 16.03
N PRO A 149 8.64 6.71 16.68
CA PRO A 149 7.72 5.92 17.49
C PRO A 149 7.03 6.70 18.61
N LYS A 150 7.68 7.71 19.19
CA LYS A 150 7.06 8.62 20.19
C LYS A 150 5.98 9.50 19.56
N THR A 151 6.15 9.93 18.31
CA THR A 151 5.15 10.69 17.56
C THR A 151 3.95 9.83 17.22
N VAL A 152 4.17 8.58 16.77
CA VAL A 152 3.11 7.60 16.54
C VAL A 152 2.32 7.31 17.81
N GLU A 153 2.99 7.13 18.94
CA GLU A 153 2.35 6.90 20.25
C GLU A 153 1.36 8.01 20.63
N LYS A 154 1.73 9.29 20.37
CA LYS A 154 0.84 10.44 20.61
C LYS A 154 -0.30 10.49 19.58
N LEU A 155 -0.03 10.22 18.30
CA LEU A 155 -1.04 10.21 17.24
C LEU A 155 -2.07 9.09 17.44
N ALA A 156 -1.66 7.96 18.01
CA ALA A 156 -2.54 6.84 18.33
C ALA A 156 -3.54 7.12 19.47
N GLU A 157 -3.50 8.31 20.11
CA GLU A 157 -4.55 8.77 21.05
C GLU A 157 -5.72 9.45 20.31
N ILE A 158 -5.61 9.67 19.00
CA ILE A 158 -6.66 10.32 18.22
C ILE A 158 -7.56 9.24 17.62
N ASP A 159 -8.83 9.27 17.94
CA ASP A 159 -9.80 8.20 17.71
C ASP A 159 -9.85 7.69 16.26
N ASN A 160 -9.73 8.57 15.27
CA ASN A 160 -9.77 8.20 13.86
C ASN A 160 -8.39 7.97 13.22
N ILE A 161 -7.28 8.08 13.96
CA ILE A 161 -5.97 7.60 13.51
C ILE A 161 -5.83 6.14 13.94
N VAL A 162 -6.16 5.24 13.02
CA VAL A 162 -6.37 3.81 13.33
C VAL A 162 -5.16 2.92 13.08
N GLY A 163 -4.07 3.44 12.54
CA GLY A 163 -2.89 2.60 12.30
C GLY A 163 -1.80 3.27 11.49
N ILE A 164 -0.78 2.48 11.18
CA ILE A 164 0.36 2.88 10.39
C ILE A 164 0.78 1.77 9.42
N LYS A 165 1.04 2.14 8.16
CA LYS A 165 1.82 1.34 7.21
C LYS A 165 3.30 1.68 7.38
N ASP A 166 4.14 0.72 7.74
CA ASP A 166 5.58 0.94 7.86
C ASP A 166 6.35 0.30 6.70
N SER A 167 6.93 1.14 5.86
CA SER A 167 7.80 0.76 4.73
C SER A 167 9.28 1.10 4.97
N SER A 168 9.67 1.37 6.21
CA SER A 168 11.09 1.64 6.57
C SER A 168 12.01 0.47 6.21
N GLY A 169 11.51 -0.76 6.33
CA GLY A 169 12.30 -1.97 6.22
C GLY A 169 13.10 -2.28 7.49
N ASP A 170 12.90 -1.53 8.55
CA ASP A 170 13.52 -1.72 9.86
C ASP A 170 12.54 -2.33 10.86
N LEU A 171 12.71 -3.62 11.12
CA LEU A 171 11.86 -4.35 12.06
C LEU A 171 11.96 -3.80 13.49
N THR A 172 13.07 -3.16 13.87
CA THR A 172 13.22 -2.49 15.16
C THR A 172 12.21 -1.35 15.30
N THR A 173 12.11 -0.50 14.29
CA THR A 173 11.11 0.58 14.22
C THR A 173 9.70 0.02 14.22
N THR A 174 9.41 -0.98 13.37
CA THR A 174 8.08 -1.63 13.31
C THR A 174 7.67 -2.21 14.67
N SER A 175 8.58 -2.92 15.35
CA SER A 175 8.30 -3.51 16.65
C SER A 175 8.09 -2.47 17.76
N ASP A 176 8.79 -1.32 17.71
CA ASP A 176 8.59 -0.24 18.67
C ASP A 176 7.25 0.49 18.46
N TYR A 177 6.76 0.63 17.20
CA TYR A 177 5.39 1.07 16.94
C TYR A 177 4.38 0.13 17.60
N ILE A 178 4.48 -1.18 17.37
CA ILE A 178 3.59 -2.19 17.94
C ILE A 178 3.60 -2.13 19.47
N ARG A 179 4.80 -2.11 20.06
CA ARG A 179 4.98 -2.07 21.52
C ARG A 179 4.32 -0.84 22.16
N ARG A 180 4.52 0.36 21.57
CA ARG A 180 4.00 1.62 22.09
C ARG A 180 2.49 1.78 21.95
N THR A 181 1.91 1.10 20.98
CA THR A 181 0.47 1.22 20.66
C THR A 181 -0.34 -0.01 21.09
N LYS A 182 0.27 -0.98 21.79
CA LYS A 182 -0.32 -2.28 22.16
C LYS A 182 -1.69 -2.18 22.84
N ASN A 183 -1.91 -1.15 23.66
CA ASN A 183 -3.14 -0.98 24.43
C ASN A 183 -4.09 0.06 23.81
N LYS A 184 -3.90 0.41 22.56
CA LYS A 184 -4.67 1.40 21.81
C LYS A 184 -5.41 0.74 20.65
N ASN A 185 -6.46 1.38 20.16
CA ASN A 185 -7.11 0.97 18.93
C ASN A 185 -6.27 1.42 17.73
N PHE A 186 -5.06 0.88 17.62
CA PHE A 186 -4.08 1.26 16.61
C PHE A 186 -3.39 0.03 16.03
N HIS A 187 -3.28 -0.02 14.71
CA HIS A 187 -2.85 -1.19 13.96
C HIS A 187 -1.59 -0.91 13.13
N VAL A 188 -0.62 -1.81 13.22
CA VAL A 188 0.64 -1.69 12.46
C VAL A 188 0.63 -2.70 11.32
N LEU A 189 0.82 -2.22 10.08
CA LEU A 189 0.87 -3.02 8.87
C LEU A 189 2.25 -2.97 8.24
N ALA A 190 2.76 -4.13 7.84
CA ALA A 190 3.99 -4.23 7.06
C ALA A 190 3.82 -3.54 5.71
N GLY A 191 4.72 -2.64 5.37
CA GLY A 191 4.82 -2.05 4.03
C GLY A 191 6.01 -2.61 3.23
N ARG A 192 6.79 -3.52 3.84
CA ARG A 192 7.88 -4.29 3.24
C ARG A 192 7.46 -5.74 3.15
N ASP A 193 7.27 -6.25 1.94
CA ASP A 193 6.66 -7.56 1.72
C ASP A 193 7.48 -8.73 2.30
N THR A 194 8.81 -8.58 2.41
CA THR A 194 9.68 -9.56 3.10
C THR A 194 9.51 -9.59 4.62
N LEU A 195 8.78 -8.65 5.21
CA LEU A 195 8.59 -8.53 6.66
C LEU A 195 7.14 -8.80 7.09
N ILE A 196 6.28 -9.35 6.21
CA ILE A 196 4.87 -9.60 6.52
C ILE A 196 4.75 -10.51 7.74
N LEU A 197 5.29 -11.72 7.65
CA LEU A 197 5.20 -12.69 8.74
C LEU A 197 5.89 -12.19 10.02
N ALA A 198 7.06 -11.55 9.90
CA ALA A 198 7.75 -11.00 11.05
C ALA A 198 6.90 -9.94 11.76
N THR A 199 6.26 -9.03 11.02
CA THR A 199 5.35 -8.02 11.58
C THR A 199 4.17 -8.65 12.30
N LEU A 200 3.56 -9.69 11.71
CA LEU A 200 2.46 -10.44 12.34
C LEU A 200 2.90 -11.11 13.66
N LEU A 201 4.08 -11.75 13.68
CA LEU A 201 4.63 -12.39 14.88
C LEU A 201 4.89 -11.41 16.02
N TYR A 202 5.23 -10.16 15.73
CA TYR A 202 5.35 -9.09 16.73
C TYR A 202 4.01 -8.50 17.18
N GLY A 203 2.89 -8.88 16.56
CA GLY A 203 1.55 -8.39 16.90
C GLY A 203 1.01 -7.32 15.95
N GLY A 204 1.58 -7.18 14.76
CA GLY A 204 1.00 -6.40 13.67
C GLY A 204 -0.28 -7.04 13.14
N SER A 205 -1.09 -6.27 12.42
CA SER A 205 -2.43 -6.68 11.98
C SER A 205 -2.49 -7.14 10.51
N GLY A 206 -1.42 -6.97 9.74
CA GLY A 206 -1.40 -7.32 8.32
C GLY A 206 -0.31 -6.62 7.54
N SER A 207 -0.56 -6.42 6.25
CA SER A 207 0.36 -5.76 5.34
C SER A 207 -0.34 -4.97 4.25
N ILE A 208 0.32 -3.90 3.78
CA ILE A 208 -0.02 -3.25 2.51
C ILE A 208 1.10 -3.59 1.53
N ALA A 209 0.87 -4.61 0.71
CA ALA A 209 1.89 -5.33 -0.04
C ALA A 209 1.87 -5.01 -1.54
N ALA A 210 3.03 -4.74 -2.10
CA ALA A 210 3.20 -4.46 -3.52
C ALA A 210 3.19 -5.73 -4.38
N THR A 211 3.81 -6.82 -3.88
CA THR A 211 3.86 -8.12 -4.56
C THR A 211 2.48 -8.77 -4.71
N ALA A 212 1.51 -8.36 -3.87
CA ALA A 212 0.14 -8.84 -3.97
C ALA A 212 -0.58 -8.42 -5.26
N ASN A 213 -0.05 -7.44 -6.04
CA ASN A 213 -0.55 -7.19 -7.39
C ASN A 213 -0.32 -8.40 -8.31
N VAL A 214 0.82 -9.07 -8.19
CA VAL A 214 1.26 -10.14 -9.09
C VAL A 214 0.87 -11.53 -8.55
N ALA A 215 1.06 -11.75 -7.24
CA ALA A 215 0.81 -13.02 -6.57
C ALA A 215 -0.17 -12.87 -5.39
N PRO A 216 -1.42 -12.39 -5.61
CA PRO A 216 -2.33 -12.04 -4.52
C PRO A 216 -2.64 -13.22 -3.59
N ARG A 217 -2.91 -14.41 -4.13
CA ARG A 217 -3.23 -15.60 -3.34
C ARG A 217 -2.05 -16.04 -2.46
N LEU A 218 -0.83 -16.01 -2.99
CA LEU A 218 0.37 -16.36 -2.22
C LEU A 218 0.58 -15.38 -1.07
N VAL A 219 0.45 -14.07 -1.34
CA VAL A 219 0.64 -13.06 -0.28
C VAL A 219 -0.47 -13.14 0.76
N ALA A 220 -1.74 -13.31 0.35
CA ALA A 220 -2.88 -13.47 1.25
C ALA A 220 -2.69 -14.69 2.17
N SER A 221 -2.19 -15.81 1.63
CA SER A 221 -2.00 -17.03 2.39
C SER A 221 -1.03 -16.89 3.58
N ILE A 222 -0.07 -15.95 3.54
CA ILE A 222 0.82 -15.68 4.69
C ILE A 222 -0.01 -15.27 5.91
N TYR A 223 -0.98 -14.37 5.71
CA TYR A 223 -1.86 -13.91 6.77
C TYR A 223 -2.86 -15.00 7.17
N ASP A 224 -3.47 -15.68 6.21
CA ASP A 224 -4.49 -16.70 6.46
C ASP A 224 -3.95 -17.88 7.27
N TYR A 225 -2.76 -18.39 6.92
CA TYR A 225 -2.08 -19.42 7.70
C TYR A 225 -1.70 -18.92 9.09
N PHE A 226 -1.21 -17.68 9.19
CA PHE A 226 -0.85 -17.10 10.48
C PHE A 226 -2.05 -17.03 11.45
N VAL A 227 -3.21 -16.55 11.00
CA VAL A 227 -4.40 -16.45 11.86
C VAL A 227 -5.01 -17.79 12.20
N GLN A 228 -4.75 -18.81 11.38
CA GLN A 228 -5.11 -20.22 11.66
C GLN A 228 -4.12 -20.91 12.63
N GLY A 229 -3.02 -20.25 12.98
CA GLY A 229 -1.96 -20.83 13.82
C GLY A 229 -0.98 -21.74 13.06
N ASP A 230 -1.09 -21.82 11.74
CA ASP A 230 -0.23 -22.65 10.88
C ASP A 230 1.04 -21.85 10.49
N LEU A 231 1.95 -21.73 11.44
CA LEU A 231 3.18 -20.95 11.27
C LEU A 231 4.14 -21.58 10.23
N GLU A 232 4.09 -22.88 10.04
CA GLU A 232 4.94 -23.58 9.07
C GLU A 232 4.56 -23.20 7.64
N ASN A 233 3.28 -23.28 7.30
CA ASN A 233 2.80 -22.86 5.99
C ASN A 233 2.89 -21.34 5.79
N ALA A 234 2.66 -20.51 6.82
CA ALA A 234 2.88 -19.08 6.76
C ALA A 234 4.35 -18.73 6.42
N LYS A 235 5.32 -19.43 7.05
CA LYS A 235 6.74 -19.28 6.76
C LYS A 235 7.08 -19.70 5.34
N ARG A 236 6.57 -20.84 4.88
CA ARG A 236 6.78 -21.31 3.52
C ARG A 236 6.25 -20.32 2.48
N ALA A 237 5.05 -19.78 2.67
CA ALA A 237 4.48 -18.76 1.79
C ALA A 237 5.32 -17.47 1.77
N GLN A 238 5.86 -17.05 2.93
CA GLN A 238 6.77 -15.90 3.01
C GLN A 238 8.09 -16.17 2.27
N GLU A 239 8.63 -17.37 2.34
CA GLU A 239 9.84 -17.78 1.62
C GLU A 239 9.60 -17.81 0.11
N GLU A 240 8.48 -18.39 -0.34
CA GLU A 240 8.09 -18.44 -1.75
C GLU A 240 7.87 -17.04 -2.36
N LEU A 241 7.44 -16.05 -1.57
CA LEU A 241 7.25 -14.67 -1.99
C LEU A 241 8.57 -13.93 -2.23
N THR A 242 9.61 -14.28 -1.51
CA THR A 242 10.86 -13.52 -1.44
C THR A 242 11.50 -13.25 -2.82
N PRO A 243 11.59 -14.21 -3.76
CA PRO A 243 12.15 -13.97 -5.09
C PRO A 243 11.45 -12.84 -5.86
N LEU A 244 10.12 -12.78 -5.82
CA LEU A 244 9.36 -11.71 -6.48
C LEU A 244 9.66 -10.35 -5.86
N ARG A 245 9.76 -10.29 -4.53
CA ARG A 245 10.08 -9.02 -3.85
C ARG A 245 11.48 -8.52 -4.18
N LEU A 246 12.45 -9.41 -4.28
CA LEU A 246 13.83 -9.07 -4.65
C LEU A 246 13.92 -8.64 -6.12
N ALA A 247 13.12 -9.23 -7.01
CA ALA A 247 13.07 -8.84 -8.41
C ALA A 247 12.65 -7.36 -8.64
N PHE A 248 12.08 -6.69 -7.65
CA PHE A 248 11.74 -5.26 -7.74
C PHE A 248 12.97 -4.35 -7.90
N GLU A 249 14.16 -4.87 -7.65
CA GLU A 249 15.43 -4.17 -7.88
C GLU A 249 15.87 -4.18 -9.35
N LEU A 250 15.21 -4.98 -10.20
CA LEU A 250 15.50 -5.05 -11.63
C LEU A 250 15.12 -3.77 -12.39
N GLY A 251 14.28 -2.91 -11.85
CA GLY A 251 13.84 -1.70 -12.52
C GLY A 251 13.41 -0.60 -11.58
N THR A 252 13.16 0.58 -12.18
CA THR A 252 12.61 1.71 -11.44
C THR A 252 11.16 1.40 -11.06
N PHE A 253 10.83 1.70 -9.83
CA PHE A 253 9.47 1.61 -9.31
C PHE A 253 8.48 2.56 -10.04
N PRO A 254 7.25 2.13 -10.48
CA PRO A 254 6.63 0.80 -10.23
C PRO A 254 6.75 -0.17 -11.44
N VAL A 255 7.66 0.09 -12.38
CA VAL A 255 7.74 -0.59 -13.68
C VAL A 255 7.79 -2.12 -13.55
N VAL A 256 8.57 -2.65 -12.60
CA VAL A 256 8.74 -4.10 -12.48
C VAL A 256 7.43 -4.83 -12.18
N ILE A 257 6.56 -4.22 -11.36
CA ILE A 257 5.24 -4.81 -11.06
C ILE A 257 4.34 -4.76 -12.28
N LYS A 258 4.31 -3.62 -12.98
CA LYS A 258 3.51 -3.48 -14.20
C LYS A 258 3.96 -4.47 -15.28
N GLU A 259 5.27 -4.63 -15.46
CA GLU A 259 5.82 -5.61 -16.40
C GLU A 259 5.47 -7.04 -15.99
N ALA A 260 5.59 -7.38 -14.69
CA ALA A 260 5.19 -8.69 -14.19
C ALA A 260 3.70 -8.98 -14.45
N LEU A 261 2.82 -8.01 -14.20
CA LEU A 261 1.39 -8.12 -14.52
C LEU A 261 1.15 -8.35 -16.00
N ASN A 262 1.78 -7.55 -16.87
CA ASN A 262 1.69 -7.72 -18.33
C ASN A 262 2.15 -9.13 -18.77
N MET A 263 3.23 -9.65 -18.17
CA MET A 263 3.74 -11.01 -18.46
C MET A 263 2.76 -12.11 -18.05
N ILE A 264 2.04 -11.96 -16.96
CA ILE A 264 1.02 -12.95 -16.52
C ILE A 264 -0.36 -12.73 -17.14
N GLY A 265 -0.45 -11.84 -18.14
CA GLY A 265 -1.67 -11.60 -18.91
C GLY A 265 -2.65 -10.61 -18.29
N ILE A 266 -2.21 -9.82 -17.30
CA ILE A 266 -3.00 -8.74 -16.69
C ILE A 266 -2.48 -7.40 -17.20
N GLU A 267 -3.30 -6.71 -17.97
CA GLU A 267 -2.94 -5.44 -18.59
C GLU A 267 -2.71 -4.35 -17.52
N ALA A 268 -1.46 -3.90 -17.39
CA ALA A 268 -1.07 -2.79 -16.53
C ALA A 268 -0.50 -1.59 -17.29
N GLY A 269 -0.07 -1.81 -18.53
CA GLY A 269 0.50 -0.78 -19.39
C GLY A 269 1.84 -0.24 -18.88
N PRO A 270 2.32 0.89 -19.44
CA PRO A 270 3.55 1.56 -19.02
C PRO A 270 3.36 2.31 -17.70
N ALA A 271 4.47 2.71 -17.06
CA ALA A 271 4.46 3.77 -16.06
C ALA A 271 4.45 5.14 -16.74
N ARG A 272 3.91 6.15 -16.05
CA ARG A 272 3.94 7.53 -16.54
C ARG A 272 5.38 8.08 -16.52
N GLY A 273 5.75 8.83 -17.55
CA GLY A 273 7.06 9.47 -17.64
C GLY A 273 7.41 10.35 -16.42
N PRO A 274 8.68 10.50 -16.07
CA PRO A 274 9.90 10.12 -16.83
C PRO A 274 10.36 8.68 -16.63
N ILE A 275 9.57 7.81 -16.02
CA ILE A 275 9.93 6.41 -15.76
C ILE A 275 9.88 5.64 -17.08
N LYS A 276 10.98 4.94 -17.38
CA LYS A 276 11.11 4.16 -18.61
C LYS A 276 10.78 2.69 -18.38
N GLU A 277 10.42 2.01 -19.46
CA GLU A 277 10.26 0.55 -19.47
C GLU A 277 11.56 -0.17 -19.09
N MET A 278 11.42 -1.40 -18.65
CA MET A 278 12.56 -2.29 -18.40
C MET A 278 13.28 -2.64 -19.71
N SER A 279 14.61 -2.83 -19.63
CA SER A 279 15.37 -3.41 -20.76
C SER A 279 14.96 -4.88 -20.99
N GLU A 280 15.10 -5.37 -22.21
CA GLU A 280 14.77 -6.76 -22.56
C GLU A 280 15.57 -7.77 -21.72
N GLU A 281 16.82 -7.46 -21.39
CA GLU A 281 17.64 -8.27 -20.48
C GLU A 281 16.96 -8.43 -19.10
N LYS A 282 16.55 -7.32 -18.51
CA LYS A 282 15.90 -7.31 -17.20
C LYS A 282 14.49 -7.92 -17.24
N LYS A 283 13.77 -7.76 -18.35
CA LYS A 283 12.52 -8.47 -18.58
C LYS A 283 12.73 -9.99 -18.62
N ALA A 284 13.82 -10.45 -19.26
CA ALA A 284 14.17 -11.87 -19.27
C ALA A 284 14.52 -12.42 -17.88
N GLU A 285 15.19 -11.63 -17.02
CA GLU A 285 15.44 -12.00 -15.63
C GLU A 285 14.14 -12.09 -14.82
N LEU A 286 13.26 -11.09 -14.94
CA LEU A 286 11.96 -11.09 -14.30
C LEU A 286 11.13 -12.31 -14.71
N ARG A 287 11.12 -12.65 -16.01
CA ARG A 287 10.43 -13.84 -16.55
C ARG A 287 10.91 -15.12 -15.89
N LYS A 288 12.22 -15.30 -15.68
CA LYS A 288 12.76 -16.47 -14.97
C LYS A 288 12.27 -16.55 -13.52
N VAL A 289 12.18 -15.40 -12.84
CA VAL A 289 11.63 -15.36 -11.49
C VAL A 289 10.17 -15.80 -11.49
N LEU A 290 9.33 -15.24 -12.37
CA LEU A 290 7.92 -15.63 -12.46
C LEU A 290 7.73 -17.10 -12.80
N GLN A 291 8.55 -17.67 -13.70
CA GLN A 291 8.55 -19.09 -14.05
C GLN A 291 8.95 -19.96 -12.83
N SER A 292 9.98 -19.57 -12.08
CA SER A 292 10.39 -20.30 -10.89
C SER A 292 9.30 -20.34 -9.80
N MET A 293 8.45 -19.33 -9.78
CA MET A 293 7.29 -19.21 -8.89
C MET A 293 6.01 -19.83 -9.48
N LYS A 294 6.06 -20.42 -10.68
CA LYS A 294 4.89 -20.98 -11.40
C LYS A 294 3.77 -19.96 -11.62
N LEU A 295 4.13 -18.73 -11.86
CA LEU A 295 3.22 -17.65 -12.24
C LEU A 295 3.14 -17.47 -13.76
N LEU A 296 4.07 -18.10 -14.49
CA LEU A 296 4.12 -18.23 -15.95
C LEU A 296 4.25 -19.69 -16.36
#